data_0894cba999f36609c1b423c359ea6817
#
_entry.id   0894cba999f36609c1b423c359ea6817
#
_cell.length_a   1.000
_cell.length_b   1.000
_cell.length_c   1.000
_cell.angle_alpha   90.00
_cell.angle_beta   90.00
_cell.angle_gamma   90.00
#
_symmetry.space_group_name_H-M   'P 1'
#
loop_
_entity.id
_entity.type
_entity.pdbx_description
1 polymer ?
#
loop_
_entity_poly.entity_id
_entity_poly.type
_entity_poly.pdbx_seq_one_letter_code
_entity_poly.pdbx_strand_id
1 'polypeptide(L)'
;MTGTSVMASTPEFIRRQYDFAAHIRDPEHAPAPDDVEDRRMAIYRELFYNNVEGFLSNTFPVLRTIYDDTSWHAMVRDYFSRHRSQTPLFLEIPREFLVWLEATCSTQQGAPPFLYELAHYEWVELALSVSEESCESDNIDPQGDLLA
;
A
#
# COMPACT_ATOMS: atom_id res chain seq x y z
N MET A 1 41.65 -17.92 18.00
CA MET A 1 40.67 -16.85 18.20
C MET A 1 39.43 -17.12 17.43
N THR A 2 38.48 -17.66 18.10
CA THR A 2 37.18 -17.93 17.56
C THR A 2 36.37 -16.67 17.58
N GLY A 3 36.27 -15.99 16.45
CA GLY A 3 35.28 -14.94 16.26
C GLY A 3 33.91 -15.58 16.28
N THR A 4 33.24 -15.53 17.42
CA THR A 4 31.85 -15.87 17.50
C THR A 4 31.09 -14.79 16.73
N SER A 5 30.76 -15.07 15.49
CA SER A 5 29.75 -14.29 14.77
C SER A 5 28.46 -14.49 15.56
N VAL A 6 28.15 -13.55 16.43
CA VAL A 6 26.84 -13.44 17.02
C VAL A 6 25.92 -13.04 15.86
N MET A 7 25.34 -14.02 15.20
CA MET A 7 24.16 -13.76 14.42
C MET A 7 23.14 -13.14 15.38
N ALA A 8 22.94 -11.83 15.27
CA ALA A 8 21.90 -11.16 16.01
C ALA A 8 20.58 -11.85 15.64
N SER A 9 20.11 -12.74 16.52
CA SER A 9 18.79 -13.34 16.38
C SER A 9 17.78 -12.20 16.39
N THR A 10 16.98 -12.10 15.37
CA THR A 10 15.88 -11.14 15.28
C THR A 10 15.06 -11.26 16.57
N PRO A 11 14.84 -10.16 17.33
CA PRO A 11 14.06 -10.20 18.56
C PRO A 11 12.70 -10.87 18.33
N GLU A 12 12.23 -11.65 19.30
CA GLU A 12 10.99 -12.42 19.17
C GLU A 12 9.78 -11.54 18.83
N PHE A 13 9.70 -10.33 19.39
CA PHE A 13 8.60 -9.39 19.08
C PHE A 13 8.61 -8.93 17.62
N ILE A 14 9.76 -8.80 16.98
CA ILE A 14 9.88 -8.44 15.55
C ILE A 14 9.41 -9.61 14.70
N ARG A 15 9.78 -10.85 15.05
CA ARG A 15 9.28 -12.05 14.36
C ARG A 15 7.76 -12.15 14.43
N ARG A 16 7.17 -11.91 15.60
CA ARG A 16 5.73 -11.88 15.77
C ARG A 16 5.04 -10.82 14.92
N GLN A 17 5.65 -9.64 14.80
CA GLN A 17 5.15 -8.59 13.93
C GLN A 17 5.19 -9.00 12.45
N TYR A 18 6.25 -9.66 12.01
CA TYR A 18 6.36 -10.19 10.64
C TYR A 18 5.35 -11.30 10.37
N ASP A 19 5.18 -12.22 11.28
CA ASP A 19 4.22 -13.33 11.17
C ASP A 19 2.79 -12.80 11.14
N PHE A 20 2.48 -11.83 11.98
CA PHE A 20 1.20 -11.13 11.99
C PHE A 20 0.93 -10.41 10.68
N ALA A 21 1.89 -9.62 10.19
CA ALA A 21 1.77 -8.89 8.94
C ALA A 21 1.67 -9.82 7.72
N ALA A 22 2.39 -10.93 7.72
CA ALA A 22 2.31 -11.93 6.67
C ALA A 22 0.93 -12.57 6.62
N HIS A 23 0.38 -12.96 7.77
CA HIS A 23 -0.98 -13.52 7.84
C HIS A 23 -2.05 -12.51 7.40
N ILE A 24 -1.94 -11.25 7.78
CA ILE A 24 -2.88 -10.20 7.37
C ILE A 24 -2.92 -10.05 5.84
N ARG A 25 -1.76 -10.13 5.18
CA ARG A 25 -1.67 -9.99 3.72
C ARG A 25 -2.15 -11.23 2.97
N ASP A 26 -1.78 -12.38 3.46
CA ASP A 26 -2.05 -13.66 2.81
C ASP A 26 -2.49 -14.72 3.83
N PRO A 27 -3.75 -14.65 4.27
CA PRO A 27 -4.26 -15.57 5.29
C PRO A 27 -4.37 -17.02 4.81
N GLU A 28 -4.36 -17.25 3.50
CA GLU A 28 -4.45 -18.59 2.92
C GLU A 28 -3.12 -19.37 3.00
N HIS A 29 -1.98 -18.65 2.88
CA HIS A 29 -0.66 -19.28 2.81
C HIS A 29 0.21 -19.02 4.05
N ALA A 30 -0.09 -17.98 4.82
CA ALA A 30 0.63 -17.66 6.05
C ALA A 30 -0.20 -18.01 7.28
N PRO A 31 0.33 -18.81 8.23
CA PRO A 31 -0.41 -19.20 9.42
C PRO A 31 -0.67 -18.00 10.34
N ALA A 32 -1.81 -18.02 11.04
CA ALA A 32 -2.10 -17.04 12.07
C ALA A 32 -1.16 -17.23 13.27
N PRO A 33 -0.76 -16.14 13.97
CA PRO A 33 -0.05 -16.26 15.24
C PRO A 33 -0.88 -17.02 16.27
N ASP A 34 -0.25 -17.94 16.98
CA ASP A 34 -0.92 -18.81 17.95
C ASP A 34 -1.48 -18.07 19.17
N ASP A 35 -0.96 -16.88 19.44
CA ASP A 35 -1.28 -16.05 20.60
C ASP A 35 -2.43 -15.05 20.36
N VAL A 36 -2.98 -15.01 19.15
CA VAL A 36 -4.08 -14.11 18.78
C VAL A 36 -5.33 -14.91 18.45
N GLU A 37 -6.44 -14.56 19.08
CA GLU A 37 -7.74 -15.17 18.83
C GLU A 37 -8.17 -15.00 17.36
N ASP A 38 -8.65 -16.07 16.73
CA ASP A 38 -9.07 -16.09 15.31
C ASP A 38 -10.08 -14.98 14.98
N ARG A 39 -11.00 -14.67 15.89
CA ARG A 39 -11.96 -13.59 15.70
C ARG A 39 -11.29 -12.23 15.60
N ARG A 40 -10.26 -11.97 16.41
CA ARG A 40 -9.48 -10.73 16.35
C ARG A 40 -8.67 -10.65 15.05
N MET A 41 -8.07 -11.76 14.63
CA MET A 41 -7.36 -11.83 13.37
C MET A 41 -8.26 -11.51 12.18
N ALA A 42 -9.49 -12.03 12.18
CA ALA A 42 -10.47 -11.72 11.13
C ALA A 42 -10.79 -10.22 11.05
N ILE A 43 -10.97 -9.56 12.20
CA ILE A 43 -11.21 -8.11 12.27
C ILE A 43 -10.01 -7.32 11.74
N TYR A 44 -8.78 -7.70 12.13
CA TYR A 44 -7.56 -7.03 11.66
C TYR A 44 -7.35 -7.22 10.16
N ARG A 45 -7.56 -8.43 9.63
CA ARG A 45 -7.48 -8.71 8.18
C ARG A 45 -8.42 -7.82 7.38
N GLU A 46 -9.67 -7.73 7.83
CA GLU A 46 -10.68 -6.90 7.17
C GLU A 46 -10.33 -5.42 7.24
N LEU A 47 -9.92 -4.94 8.42
CA LEU A 47 -9.55 -3.54 8.62
C LEU A 47 -8.37 -3.12 7.73
N PHE A 48 -7.29 -3.89 7.71
CA PHE A 48 -6.12 -3.59 6.90
C PHE A 48 -6.42 -3.65 5.40
N TYR A 49 -7.17 -4.66 4.98
CA TYR A 49 -7.59 -4.77 3.58
C TYR A 49 -8.45 -3.57 3.16
N ASN A 50 -9.45 -3.22 3.95
CA ASN A 50 -10.35 -2.11 3.66
C ASN A 50 -9.61 -0.77 3.60
N ASN A 51 -8.62 -0.57 4.45
CA ASN A 51 -7.77 0.62 4.40
C ASN A 51 -6.97 0.70 3.09
N VAL A 52 -6.31 -0.38 2.69
CA VAL A 52 -5.55 -0.42 1.43
C VAL A 52 -6.47 -0.24 0.23
N GLU A 53 -7.58 -0.97 0.18
CA GLU A 53 -8.57 -0.86 -0.89
C GLU A 53 -9.14 0.56 -0.98
N GLY A 54 -9.48 1.16 0.15
CA GLY A 54 -9.97 2.53 0.21
C GLY A 54 -8.97 3.55 -0.33
N PHE A 55 -7.69 3.43 0.00
CA PHE A 55 -6.65 4.27 -0.57
C PHE A 55 -6.53 4.12 -2.09
N LEU A 56 -6.56 2.89 -2.58
CA LEU A 56 -6.48 2.63 -4.02
C LEU A 56 -7.71 3.14 -4.77
N SER A 57 -8.90 2.92 -4.25
CA SER A 57 -10.15 3.42 -4.84
C SER A 57 -10.20 4.95 -4.89
N ASN A 58 -9.72 5.61 -3.86
CA ASN A 58 -9.68 7.08 -3.80
C ASN A 58 -8.61 7.68 -4.72
N THR A 59 -7.48 6.99 -4.88
CA THR A 59 -6.39 7.46 -5.75
C THR A 59 -6.67 7.20 -7.21
N PHE A 60 -7.31 6.07 -7.52
CA PHE A 60 -7.57 5.59 -8.89
C PHE A 60 -9.07 5.47 -9.19
N PRO A 61 -9.84 6.56 -9.12
CA PRO A 61 -11.30 6.50 -9.28
C PRO A 61 -11.72 6.04 -10.68
N VAL A 62 -11.04 6.46 -11.73
CA VAL A 62 -11.37 6.04 -13.11
C VAL A 62 -10.99 4.59 -13.34
N LEU A 63 -9.81 4.17 -12.88
CA LEU A 63 -9.38 2.77 -12.91
C LEU A 63 -10.40 1.87 -12.18
N ARG A 64 -10.89 2.32 -11.03
CA ARG A 64 -11.92 1.62 -10.26
C ARG A 64 -13.21 1.40 -11.05
N THR A 65 -13.61 2.35 -11.88
CA THR A 65 -14.84 2.26 -12.69
C THR A 65 -14.73 1.31 -13.88
N ILE A 66 -13.54 1.05 -14.37
CA ILE A 66 -13.28 0.12 -15.49
C ILE A 66 -13.51 -1.33 -15.05
N TYR A 67 -13.21 -1.63 -13.79
CA TYR A 67 -13.38 -2.97 -13.23
C TYR A 67 -14.72 -3.10 -12.52
N ASP A 68 -15.35 -4.27 -12.67
CA ASP A 68 -16.44 -4.69 -11.80
C ASP A 68 -15.91 -4.95 -10.37
N ASP A 69 -16.78 -5.01 -9.38
CA ASP A 69 -16.39 -5.18 -7.98
C ASP A 69 -15.57 -6.44 -7.76
N THR A 70 -15.95 -7.55 -8.36
CA THR A 70 -15.25 -8.82 -8.21
C THR A 70 -13.83 -8.76 -8.76
N SER A 71 -13.66 -8.23 -9.97
CA SER A 71 -12.33 -8.10 -10.62
C SER A 71 -11.44 -7.08 -9.91
N TRP A 72 -12.02 -5.98 -9.45
CA TRP A 72 -11.28 -4.98 -8.66
C TRP A 72 -10.75 -5.56 -7.35
N HIS A 73 -11.61 -6.21 -6.58
CA HIS A 73 -11.20 -6.82 -5.32
C HIS A 73 -10.19 -7.96 -5.52
N ALA A 74 -10.33 -8.76 -6.59
CA ALA A 74 -9.35 -9.78 -6.93
C ALA A 74 -7.97 -9.18 -7.21
N MET A 75 -7.92 -8.08 -7.96
CA MET A 75 -6.68 -7.35 -8.26
C MET A 75 -6.04 -6.75 -7.00
N VAL A 76 -6.83 -6.10 -6.17
CA VAL A 76 -6.34 -5.51 -4.89
C VAL A 76 -5.86 -6.60 -3.94
N ARG A 77 -6.55 -7.72 -3.86
CA ARG A 77 -6.12 -8.89 -3.07
C ARG A 77 -4.80 -9.46 -3.56
N ASP A 78 -4.63 -9.60 -4.85
CA ASP A 78 -3.38 -10.09 -5.44
C ASP A 78 -2.21 -9.15 -5.15
N TYR A 79 -2.41 -7.84 -5.32
CA TYR A 79 -1.43 -6.83 -4.93
C TYR A 79 -1.08 -6.92 -3.45
N PHE A 80 -2.08 -6.95 -2.58
CA PHE A 80 -1.92 -6.96 -1.13
C PHE A 80 -1.17 -8.19 -0.62
N SER A 81 -1.40 -9.36 -1.23
CA SER A 81 -0.74 -10.61 -0.85
C SER A 81 0.70 -10.71 -1.34
N ARG A 82 0.98 -10.25 -2.55
CA ARG A 82 2.28 -10.42 -3.21
C ARG A 82 3.25 -9.26 -2.99
N HIS A 83 2.74 -8.05 -2.89
CA HIS A 83 3.57 -6.88 -2.75
C HIS A 83 3.92 -6.64 -1.29
N ARG A 84 5.21 -6.72 -0.96
CA ARG A 84 5.70 -6.31 0.34
C ARG A 84 5.86 -4.81 0.36
N SER A 85 4.95 -4.13 1.03
CA SER A 85 5.10 -2.71 1.31
C SER A 85 6.36 -2.48 2.15
N GLN A 86 7.31 -1.72 1.60
CA GLN A 86 8.56 -1.42 2.28
C GLN A 86 8.49 -0.13 3.10
N THR A 87 7.44 0.65 2.89
CA THR A 87 7.25 1.92 3.58
C THR A 87 6.01 1.88 4.47
N PRO A 88 6.12 2.34 5.72
CA PRO A 88 4.97 2.44 6.63
C PRO A 88 4.03 3.61 6.27
N LEU A 89 4.38 4.42 5.29
CA LEU A 89 3.61 5.61 4.90
C LEU A 89 2.50 5.22 3.93
N PHE A 90 1.26 5.46 4.32
CA PHE A 90 0.08 5.23 3.49
C PHE A 90 0.11 5.97 2.15
N LEU A 91 0.77 7.11 2.07
CA LEU A 91 0.93 7.88 0.83
C LEU A 91 1.77 7.18 -0.24
N GLU A 92 2.59 6.22 0.16
CA GLU A 92 3.43 5.44 -0.76
C GLU A 92 2.71 4.20 -1.35
N ILE A 93 1.59 3.79 -0.76
CA ILE A 93 0.81 2.63 -1.24
C ILE A 93 0.39 2.78 -2.71
N PRO A 94 -0.15 3.92 -3.16
CA PRO A 94 -0.49 4.10 -4.56
C PRO A 94 0.71 4.02 -5.50
N ARG A 95 1.85 4.55 -5.09
CA ARG A 95 3.09 4.45 -5.86
C ARG A 95 3.58 3.02 -5.97
N GLU A 96 3.58 2.29 -4.87
CA GLU A 96 3.94 0.87 -4.85
C GLU A 96 2.98 0.03 -5.69
N PHE A 97 1.69 0.36 -5.66
CA PHE A 97 0.68 -0.27 -6.52
C PHE A 97 0.98 -0.06 -8.01
N LEU A 98 1.41 1.14 -8.41
CA LEU A 98 1.82 1.41 -9.79
C LEU A 98 3.00 0.55 -10.24
N VAL A 99 4.02 0.40 -9.38
CA VAL A 99 5.18 -0.47 -9.67
C VAL A 99 4.75 -1.91 -9.85
N TRP A 100 3.88 -2.39 -8.97
CA TRP A 100 3.33 -3.73 -9.07
C TRP A 100 2.47 -3.91 -10.33
N LEU A 101 1.65 -2.93 -10.66
CA LEU A 101 0.77 -2.96 -11.84
C LEU A 101 1.60 -2.98 -13.13
N GLU A 102 2.65 -2.19 -13.23
CA GLU A 102 3.57 -2.19 -14.37
C GLU A 102 4.19 -3.57 -14.59
N ALA A 103 4.71 -4.17 -13.54
CA ALA A 103 5.30 -5.51 -13.60
C ALA A 103 4.26 -6.58 -13.98
N THR A 104 3.03 -6.44 -13.47
CA THR A 104 1.94 -7.38 -13.74
C THR A 104 1.41 -7.23 -15.17
N CYS A 105 1.22 -6.01 -15.66
CA CYS A 105 0.78 -5.76 -17.02
C CYS A 105 1.79 -6.27 -18.06
N SER A 106 3.07 -6.22 -17.74
CA SER A 106 4.13 -6.74 -18.62
C SER A 106 4.10 -8.26 -18.75
N THR A 107 3.54 -8.96 -17.78
CA THR A 107 3.52 -10.43 -17.70
C THR A 107 2.18 -11.05 -18.03
N GLN A 108 1.07 -10.34 -17.85
CA GLN A 108 -0.28 -10.83 -18.13
C GLN A 108 -0.68 -10.58 -19.59
N GLN A 109 -0.89 -11.66 -20.30
CA GLN A 109 -1.53 -11.61 -21.61
C GLN A 109 -3.02 -11.27 -21.43
N GLY A 110 -3.45 -10.13 -21.94
CA GLY A 110 -4.84 -9.71 -21.93
C GLY A 110 -5.17 -8.48 -21.06
N ALA A 111 -4.20 -7.94 -20.34
CA ALA A 111 -4.36 -6.64 -19.71
C ALA A 111 -4.48 -5.54 -20.78
N PRO A 112 -5.44 -4.58 -20.66
CA PRO A 112 -5.52 -3.48 -21.59
C PRO A 112 -4.20 -2.68 -21.58
N PRO A 113 -3.62 -2.34 -22.77
CA PRO A 113 -2.34 -1.66 -22.83
C PRO A 113 -2.34 -0.27 -22.20
N PHE A 114 -3.50 0.36 -22.06
CA PHE A 114 -3.66 1.68 -21.47
C PHE A 114 -3.79 1.67 -19.92
N LEU A 115 -3.88 0.49 -19.31
CA LEU A 115 -4.20 0.34 -17.88
C LEU A 115 -3.17 1.01 -16.98
N TYR A 116 -1.90 0.74 -17.21
CA TYR A 116 -0.82 1.35 -16.46
C TYR A 116 -0.73 2.86 -16.70
N GLU A 117 -0.86 3.29 -17.94
CA GLU A 117 -0.81 4.71 -18.29
C GLU A 117 -1.93 5.51 -17.63
N LEU A 118 -3.15 4.95 -17.60
CA LEU A 118 -4.28 5.54 -16.90
C LEU A 118 -4.02 5.66 -15.40
N ALA A 119 -3.58 4.59 -14.77
CA ALA A 119 -3.27 4.58 -13.35
C ALA A 119 -2.14 5.56 -13.01
N HIS A 120 -1.10 5.62 -13.83
CA HIS A 120 -0.01 6.56 -13.67
C HIS A 120 -0.49 8.02 -13.79
N TYR A 121 -1.36 8.31 -14.74
CA TYR A 121 -1.96 9.65 -14.90
C TYR A 121 -2.76 10.06 -13.65
N GLU A 122 -3.60 9.20 -13.13
CA GLU A 122 -4.39 9.49 -11.93
C GLU A 122 -3.50 9.72 -10.69
N TRP A 123 -2.43 8.95 -10.57
CA TRP A 123 -1.46 9.14 -9.49
C TRP A 123 -0.70 10.47 -9.62
N VAL A 124 -0.28 10.85 -10.81
CA VAL A 124 0.39 12.14 -11.07
C VAL A 124 -0.53 13.30 -10.74
N GLU A 125 -1.80 13.24 -11.12
CA GLU A 125 -2.80 14.26 -10.81
C GLU A 125 -2.94 14.46 -9.30
N LEU A 126 -3.03 13.39 -8.53
CA LEU A 126 -3.07 13.45 -7.08
C LEU A 126 -1.78 14.03 -6.49
N ALA A 127 -0.63 13.59 -6.97
CA ALA A 127 0.68 14.05 -6.49
C ALA A 127 0.87 15.56 -6.73
N LEU A 128 0.41 16.07 -7.87
CA LEU A 128 0.43 17.50 -8.19
C LEU A 128 -0.50 18.29 -7.28
N SER A 129 -1.71 17.80 -7.00
CA SER A 129 -2.67 18.46 -6.09
C SER A 129 -2.10 18.62 -4.69
N VAL A 130 -1.46 17.59 -4.16
CA VAL A 130 -0.82 17.61 -2.84
C VAL A 130 0.38 18.57 -2.82
N SER A 131 1.16 18.63 -3.92
CA SER A 131 2.29 19.54 -4.05
C SER A 131 1.86 21.01 -4.11
N GLU A 132 0.76 21.33 -4.78
CA GLU A 132 0.20 22.67 -4.84
C GLU A 132 -0.28 23.14 -3.47
N GLU A 133 -0.97 22.30 -2.71
CA GLU A 133 -1.40 22.60 -1.35
C GLU A 133 -0.21 22.91 -0.41
N SER A 134 0.88 22.18 -0.53
CA SER A 134 2.08 22.43 0.26
C SER A 134 2.81 23.70 -0.13
N CYS A 135 2.81 24.07 -1.41
CA CYS A 135 3.38 25.33 -1.87
C CYS A 135 2.59 26.55 -1.41
N GLU A 136 1.28 26.47 -1.34
CA GLU A 136 0.44 27.57 -0.82
C GLU A 136 0.65 27.80 0.67
N SER A 137 0.88 26.76 1.45
CA SER A 137 1.16 26.90 2.88
C SER A 137 2.55 27.45 3.19
N ASP A 138 3.55 27.17 2.34
CA ASP A 138 4.91 27.70 2.50
C ASP A 138 5.04 29.18 2.13
N ASN A 139 4.08 29.73 1.39
CA ASN A 139 4.04 31.12 0.98
C ASN A 139 3.35 32.06 2.01
N ILE A 140 2.88 31.53 3.10
CA ILE A 140 2.32 32.34 4.19
C ILE A 140 3.48 32.78 5.08
N ASP A 141 3.93 34.01 4.90
CA ASP A 141 4.84 34.65 5.85
C ASP A 141 4.08 34.94 7.17
N PRO A 142 4.38 34.20 8.26
CA PRO A 142 3.70 34.41 9.53
C PRO A 142 4.03 35.75 10.19
N GLN A 143 4.97 36.51 9.64
CA GLN A 143 5.36 37.81 10.06
C GLN A 143 5.05 38.95 9.05
N GLY A 144 4.34 38.60 7.99
CA GLY A 144 3.87 39.52 7.00
C GLY A 144 3.02 40.58 7.64
N ASP A 145 3.49 41.84 7.62
CA ASP A 145 2.75 43.00 8.14
C ASP A 145 1.53 43.23 7.27
N LEU A 146 0.35 43.04 7.87
CA LEU A 146 -0.94 43.27 7.23
C LEU A 146 -1.25 44.75 6.92
N LEU A 147 -0.33 45.67 7.27
CA LEU A 147 -0.53 47.10 7.14
C LEU A 147 0.52 47.80 6.26
N ALA A 148 1.31 47.00 5.56
CA ALA A 148 2.25 47.56 4.60
C ALA A 148 1.61 47.70 3.21
#